data_eb586b15e509f83518c0a23e4eb348b0
#
_entry.id   eb586b15e509f83518c0a23e4eb348b0
#
_cell.length_a   1.000
_cell.length_b   1.000
_cell.length_c   1.000
_cell.angle_alpha   90.00
_cell.angle_beta   90.00
_cell.angle_gamma   90.00
#
_symmetry.space_group_name_H-M   'P 1'
#
loop_
_entity.id
_entity.type
_entity.pdbx_description
1 polymer ?
#
loop_
_entity_poly.entity_id
_entity_poly.type
_entity_poly.pdbx_seq_one_letter_code
_entity_poly.pdbx_strand_id
1 'polypeptide(L)'
;RWAKDNSTGDHTKFEGIICRPSIAGSGAAGTATFTGDTDGSDNWEYITSIDPAGAADAATNYPAFNWVNEYNTTYASKLGGKTFDWYMPSLAELCEVYKHKEVINASLTKIHDENAVYADASLGRWVYWSS
;
A
#
# COMPACT_ATOMS: atom_id res chain seq x y z
N ARG A 1 -2.50 -9.33 6.08
CA ARG A 1 -1.07 -9.70 6.12
C ARG A 1 -0.40 -9.31 4.81
N TRP A 2 0.84 -8.85 4.86
CA TRP A 2 1.65 -8.62 3.69
C TRP A 2 1.92 -9.94 2.94
N ALA A 3 2.40 -10.95 3.67
CA ALA A 3 2.59 -12.31 3.19
C ALA A 3 2.12 -13.33 4.23
N LYS A 4 1.96 -14.58 3.83
CA LYS A 4 1.54 -15.70 4.70
C LYS A 4 2.50 -15.89 5.86
N ASP A 5 3.77 -15.83 5.58
CA ASP A 5 4.83 -15.95 6.54
C ASP A 5 5.61 -14.63 6.59
N ASN A 6 5.43 -13.86 7.65
CA ASN A 6 6.20 -12.65 7.92
C ASN A 6 7.51 -12.98 8.65
N SER A 7 8.03 -14.21 8.49
CA SER A 7 9.30 -14.58 9.08
C SER A 7 10.43 -13.75 8.46
N THR A 8 11.39 -13.42 9.29
CA THR A 8 12.56 -12.61 8.93
C THR A 8 13.43 -13.20 7.82
N GLY A 9 13.18 -14.46 7.43
CA GLY A 9 13.93 -15.14 6.36
C GLY A 9 13.59 -14.66 4.95
N ASP A 10 12.45 -14.04 4.75
CA ASP A 10 12.00 -13.68 3.41
C ASP A 10 12.48 -12.30 2.94
N HIS A 11 13.05 -11.49 3.84
CA HIS A 11 13.56 -10.16 3.48
C HIS A 11 14.64 -10.19 2.38
N THR A 12 15.43 -11.23 2.34
CA THR A 12 16.49 -11.37 1.32
C THR A 12 15.97 -11.68 -0.07
N LYS A 13 14.80 -12.31 -0.17
CA LYS A 13 14.18 -12.61 -1.46
C LYS A 13 13.67 -11.35 -2.16
N PHE A 14 13.17 -10.43 -1.39
CA PHE A 14 12.49 -9.24 -1.90
C PHE A 14 13.32 -7.97 -1.66
N GLU A 15 14.63 -8.07 -1.67
CA GLU A 15 15.51 -6.93 -1.41
C GLU A 15 15.33 -5.81 -2.44
N GLY A 16 14.93 -6.14 -3.66
CA GLY A 16 14.70 -5.18 -4.74
C GLY A 16 13.55 -4.20 -4.49
N ILE A 17 12.59 -4.56 -3.62
CA ILE A 17 11.44 -3.70 -3.31
C ILE A 17 11.53 -3.06 -1.91
N ILE A 18 12.67 -3.17 -1.25
CA ILE A 18 12.82 -2.59 0.09
C ILE A 18 13.01 -1.08 0.02
N CYS A 19 12.08 -0.35 0.63
CA CYS A 19 12.19 1.07 0.89
C CYS A 19 12.66 1.31 2.33
N ARG A 20 13.82 1.97 2.51
CA ARG A 20 14.39 2.24 3.83
C ARG A 20 14.36 3.73 4.13
N PRO A 21 13.78 4.15 5.26
CA PRO A 21 13.91 5.54 5.69
C PRO A 21 15.35 5.83 6.08
N SER A 22 15.87 6.99 5.68
CA SER A 22 17.13 7.49 6.23
C SER A 22 16.90 7.99 7.65
N ILE A 23 17.77 7.58 8.57
CA ILE A 23 17.67 7.86 10.02
C ILE A 23 17.97 9.33 10.36
N ALA A 24 18.37 10.15 9.40
CA ALA A 24 18.79 11.52 9.62
C ALA A 24 17.65 12.50 9.99
N GLY A 25 16.42 12.06 9.96
CA GLY A 25 15.28 12.87 10.38
C GLY A 25 14.75 12.42 11.74
N SER A 26 14.88 13.24 12.75
CA SER A 26 14.29 13.04 14.08
C SER A 26 12.77 12.98 14.05
N GLY A 27 12.19 11.97 13.42
CA GLY A 27 10.82 11.53 13.59
C GLY A 27 9.68 12.44 13.10
N ALA A 28 9.95 13.58 12.48
CA ALA A 28 8.90 14.34 11.82
C ALA A 28 8.65 13.74 10.43
N ALA A 29 7.48 13.16 10.21
CA ALA A 29 7.09 12.52 8.95
C ALA A 29 7.33 13.39 7.69
N GLY A 30 7.35 14.71 7.85
CA GLY A 30 7.62 15.65 6.76
C GLY A 30 9.09 15.76 6.32
N THR A 31 10.05 15.20 7.06
CA THR A 31 11.50 15.34 6.82
C THR A 31 12.20 14.02 6.49
N ALA A 32 11.48 12.91 6.49
CA ALA A 32 12.04 11.60 6.16
C ALA A 32 12.48 11.58 4.70
N THR A 33 13.71 11.10 4.47
CA THR A 33 14.21 10.73 3.15
C THR A 33 14.30 9.21 3.06
N PHE A 34 14.26 8.68 1.86
CA PHE A 34 14.22 7.24 1.63
C PHE A 34 15.32 6.80 0.68
N THR A 35 15.77 5.55 0.83
CA THR A 35 16.71 4.87 -0.06
C THR A 35 16.13 3.51 -0.44
N GLY A 36 16.62 2.96 -1.55
CA GLY A 36 16.08 1.72 -2.11
C GLY A 36 14.94 1.99 -3.06
N ASP A 37 13.96 1.12 -3.07
CA ASP A 37 12.79 1.25 -3.92
C ASP A 37 11.78 2.23 -3.31
N THR A 38 11.50 3.31 -4.01
CA THR A 38 10.56 4.36 -3.60
C THR A 38 9.26 4.35 -4.40
N ASP A 39 9.13 3.43 -5.36
CA ASP A 39 7.97 3.26 -6.23
C ASP A 39 7.34 1.88 -6.00
N GLY A 40 6.13 1.82 -5.50
CA GLY A 40 5.43 0.56 -5.24
C GLY A 40 4.71 -0.03 -6.45
N SER A 41 4.68 0.70 -7.59
CA SER A 41 3.81 0.36 -8.71
C SER A 41 4.21 -0.93 -9.45
N ASP A 42 5.48 -1.30 -9.42
CA ASP A 42 6.02 -2.51 -10.05
C ASP A 42 6.36 -3.64 -9.05
N ASN A 43 6.15 -3.41 -7.76
CA ASN A 43 6.55 -4.34 -6.71
C ASN A 43 5.84 -5.70 -6.80
N TRP A 44 4.60 -5.74 -7.26
CA TRP A 44 3.92 -7.01 -7.48
C TRP A 44 4.53 -7.81 -8.63
N GLU A 45 4.95 -7.16 -9.71
CA GLU A 45 5.65 -7.81 -10.82
C GLU A 45 6.99 -8.38 -10.35
N TYR A 46 7.73 -7.61 -9.54
CA TYR A 46 8.97 -8.09 -8.94
C TYR A 46 8.74 -9.35 -8.08
N ILE A 47 7.76 -9.32 -7.15
CA ILE A 47 7.41 -10.48 -6.30
C ILE A 47 7.09 -11.69 -7.16
N THR A 48 6.27 -11.51 -8.20
CA THR A 48 5.88 -12.58 -9.12
C THR A 48 7.08 -13.17 -9.86
N SER A 49 8.07 -12.36 -10.20
CA SER A 49 9.30 -12.81 -10.85
C SER A 49 10.20 -13.65 -9.94
N ILE A 50 10.23 -13.31 -8.63
CA ILE A 50 11.07 -14.00 -7.64
C ILE A 50 10.40 -15.24 -7.06
N ASP A 51 9.08 -15.19 -6.84
CA ASP A 51 8.30 -16.30 -6.29
C ASP A 51 7.02 -16.54 -7.11
N PRO A 52 7.15 -17.05 -8.35
CA PRO A 52 6.00 -17.31 -9.21
C PRO A 52 5.05 -18.38 -8.63
N ALA A 53 5.57 -19.35 -7.90
CA ALA A 53 4.75 -20.38 -7.26
C ALA A 53 3.91 -19.82 -6.11
N GLY A 54 4.50 -18.94 -5.29
CA GLY A 54 3.76 -18.23 -4.24
C GLY A 54 2.73 -17.26 -4.81
N ALA A 55 3.08 -16.54 -5.86
CA ALA A 55 2.18 -15.61 -6.54
C ALA A 55 0.98 -16.29 -7.21
N ALA A 56 1.14 -17.54 -7.66
CA ALA A 56 0.04 -18.34 -8.23
C ALA A 56 -1.10 -18.61 -7.22
N ASP A 57 -0.81 -18.59 -5.91
CA ASP A 57 -1.80 -18.62 -4.84
C ASP A 57 -1.65 -17.38 -3.96
N ALA A 58 -1.82 -16.21 -4.57
CA ALA A 58 -1.63 -14.93 -3.92
C ALA A 58 -2.60 -14.72 -2.75
N ALA A 59 -3.81 -15.22 -2.84
CA ALA A 59 -4.80 -15.13 -1.77
C ALA A 59 -4.30 -15.73 -0.44
N THR A 60 -3.54 -16.82 -0.54
CA THR A 60 -2.94 -17.48 0.63
C THR A 60 -1.59 -16.86 1.01
N ASN A 61 -0.72 -16.66 0.02
CA ASN A 61 0.69 -16.35 0.26
C ASN A 61 0.96 -14.84 0.37
N TYR A 62 0.23 -14.01 -0.39
CA TYR A 62 0.38 -12.56 -0.43
C TYR A 62 -0.97 -11.85 -0.32
N PRO A 63 -1.73 -12.04 0.78
CA PRO A 63 -3.12 -11.62 0.88
C PRO A 63 -3.33 -10.11 0.73
N ALA A 64 -2.36 -9.28 1.13
CA ALA A 64 -2.46 -7.84 0.96
C ALA A 64 -2.37 -7.43 -0.53
N PHE A 65 -1.42 -8.00 -1.26
CA PHE A 65 -1.30 -7.77 -2.71
C PHE A 65 -2.49 -8.33 -3.47
N ASN A 66 -2.94 -9.55 -3.12
CA ASN A 66 -4.12 -10.14 -3.73
C ASN A 66 -5.36 -9.24 -3.58
N TRP A 67 -5.56 -8.68 -2.40
CA TRP A 67 -6.67 -7.77 -2.15
C TRP A 67 -6.61 -6.53 -3.05
N VAL A 68 -5.43 -5.97 -3.26
CA VAL A 68 -5.22 -4.82 -4.15
C VAL A 68 -5.47 -5.21 -5.60
N ASN A 69 -4.91 -6.35 -6.05
CA ASN A 69 -5.06 -6.83 -7.42
C ASN A 69 -6.52 -7.12 -7.80
N GLU A 70 -7.31 -7.62 -6.84
CA GLU A 70 -8.72 -7.94 -7.05
C GLU A 70 -9.67 -6.75 -6.79
N TYR A 71 -9.15 -5.59 -6.42
CA TYR A 71 -9.96 -4.45 -6.00
C TYR A 71 -10.97 -4.01 -7.08
N ASN A 72 -10.54 -3.94 -8.34
CA ASN A 72 -11.41 -3.59 -9.46
C ASN A 72 -12.57 -4.57 -9.64
N THR A 73 -12.33 -5.86 -9.44
CA THR A 73 -13.36 -6.91 -9.57
C THR A 73 -14.29 -6.91 -8.37
N THR A 74 -13.72 -6.91 -7.17
CA THR A 74 -14.47 -6.98 -5.91
C THR A 74 -15.38 -5.77 -5.71
N TYR A 75 -14.92 -4.59 -6.12
CA TYR A 75 -15.65 -3.33 -5.93
C TYR A 75 -16.16 -2.70 -7.23
N ALA A 76 -16.30 -3.47 -8.30
CA ALA A 76 -16.72 -2.99 -9.63
C ALA A 76 -17.98 -2.10 -9.58
N SER A 77 -18.99 -2.49 -8.80
CA SER A 77 -20.23 -1.71 -8.66
C SER A 77 -20.00 -0.34 -8.00
N LYS A 78 -19.06 -0.24 -7.06
CA LYS A 78 -18.72 1.01 -6.38
C LYS A 78 -17.82 1.91 -7.22
N LEU A 79 -17.08 1.31 -8.15
CA LEU A 79 -16.19 2.04 -9.07
C LEU A 79 -16.92 2.55 -10.31
N GLY A 80 -18.26 2.33 -10.41
CA GLY A 80 -19.05 2.80 -11.52
C GLY A 80 -18.63 2.22 -12.89
N GLY A 81 -18.12 0.98 -12.90
CA GLY A 81 -17.63 0.30 -14.09
C GLY A 81 -16.26 0.78 -14.58
N LYS A 82 -15.58 1.63 -13.83
CA LYS A 82 -14.20 2.04 -14.13
C LYS A 82 -13.21 1.06 -13.53
N THR A 83 -12.08 0.91 -14.19
CA THR A 83 -10.92 0.16 -13.71
C THR A 83 -9.76 1.10 -13.47
N PHE A 84 -8.96 0.81 -12.46
CA PHE A 84 -7.80 1.62 -12.07
C PHE A 84 -6.61 0.69 -11.85
N ASP A 85 -5.42 1.22 -12.01
CA ASP A 85 -4.17 0.51 -11.74
C ASP A 85 -3.83 0.65 -10.25
N TRP A 86 -4.49 -0.19 -9.43
CA TRP A 86 -4.24 -0.23 -7.99
C TRP A 86 -2.95 -0.97 -7.69
N TYR A 87 -2.13 -0.42 -6.82
CA TYR A 87 -0.92 -1.07 -6.33
C TYR A 87 -0.69 -0.83 -4.84
N MET A 88 0.15 -1.66 -4.23
CA MET A 88 0.59 -1.50 -2.84
C MET A 88 1.68 -0.42 -2.81
N PRO A 89 1.46 0.71 -2.13
CA PRO A 89 2.43 1.80 -2.14
C PRO A 89 3.72 1.41 -1.41
N SER A 90 4.83 1.96 -1.84
CA SER A 90 6.09 1.92 -1.09
C SER A 90 5.98 2.75 0.21
N LEU A 91 6.92 2.55 1.13
CA LEU A 91 6.98 3.35 2.36
C LEU A 91 7.17 4.85 2.07
N ALA A 92 7.92 5.20 1.02
CA ALA A 92 8.13 6.58 0.59
C ALA A 92 6.81 7.22 0.14
N GLU A 93 6.03 6.52 -0.67
CA GLU A 93 4.73 7.00 -1.14
C GLU A 93 3.72 7.14 0.01
N LEU A 94 3.68 6.18 0.95
CA LEU A 94 2.86 6.33 2.16
C LEU A 94 3.26 7.55 2.98
N CYS A 95 4.54 7.87 3.04
CA CYS A 95 5.01 9.07 3.72
C CYS A 95 4.51 10.35 3.03
N GLU A 96 4.48 10.38 1.68
CA GLU A 96 3.88 11.50 0.94
C GLU A 96 2.38 11.62 1.19
N VAL A 97 1.63 10.52 1.20
CA VAL A 97 0.23 10.51 1.60
C VAL A 97 0.05 11.09 3.01
N TYR A 98 0.90 10.71 3.95
CA TYR A 98 0.83 11.21 5.32
C TYR A 98 1.16 12.71 5.43
N LYS A 99 2.12 13.23 4.66
CA LYS A 99 2.42 14.68 4.59
C LYS A 99 1.20 15.50 4.18
N HIS A 100 0.37 14.95 3.30
CA HIS A 100 -0.83 15.59 2.78
C HIS A 100 -2.13 15.17 3.49
N LYS A 101 -2.02 14.48 4.63
CA LYS A 101 -3.17 13.89 5.33
C LYS A 101 -4.31 14.85 5.64
N GLU A 102 -4.01 16.11 5.95
CA GLU A 102 -5.03 17.12 6.29
C GLU A 102 -5.92 17.42 5.07
N VAL A 103 -5.31 17.60 3.90
CA VAL A 103 -6.03 17.82 2.63
C VAL A 103 -6.82 16.58 2.23
N ILE A 104 -6.21 15.41 2.39
CA ILE A 104 -6.87 14.12 2.09
C ILE A 104 -8.06 13.92 3.02
N ASN A 105 -7.89 14.14 4.33
CA ASN A 105 -8.96 13.98 5.31
C ASN A 105 -10.10 14.97 5.08
N ALA A 106 -9.80 16.21 4.71
CA ALA A 106 -10.84 17.16 4.33
C ALA A 106 -11.66 16.69 3.12
N SER A 107 -11.00 16.09 2.13
CA SER A 107 -11.67 15.52 0.96
C SER A 107 -12.50 14.28 1.32
N LEU A 108 -11.96 13.39 2.16
CA LEU A 108 -12.65 12.20 2.63
C LEU A 108 -13.89 12.55 3.48
N THR A 109 -13.77 13.55 4.37
CA THR A 109 -14.90 14.07 5.15
C THR A 109 -16.02 14.57 4.24
N LYS A 110 -15.67 15.32 3.20
CA LYS A 110 -16.66 15.80 2.22
C LYS A 110 -17.37 14.66 1.51
N ILE A 111 -16.65 13.63 1.08
CA ILE A 111 -17.24 12.44 0.46
C ILE A 111 -18.14 11.69 1.46
N HIS A 112 -17.74 11.59 2.71
CA HIS A 112 -18.52 10.97 3.78
C HIS A 112 -19.84 11.73 4.02
N ASP A 113 -19.79 13.06 4.12
CA ASP A 113 -20.96 13.89 4.38
C ASP A 113 -21.96 13.84 3.22
N GLU A 114 -21.47 13.71 1.99
CA GLU A 114 -22.30 13.58 0.78
C GLU A 114 -22.85 12.14 0.60
N ASN A 115 -22.19 11.14 1.14
CA ASN A 115 -22.50 9.71 0.96
C ASN A 115 -22.31 8.95 2.28
N ALA A 116 -23.27 9.03 3.18
CA ALA A 116 -23.23 8.41 4.54
C ALA A 116 -22.92 6.89 4.60
N VAL A 117 -22.59 6.26 3.46
CA VAL A 117 -22.22 4.84 3.35
C VAL A 117 -20.75 4.58 3.71
N TYR A 118 -19.92 5.62 3.75
CA TYR A 118 -18.49 5.50 4.05
C TYR A 118 -18.22 5.96 5.48
N ALA A 119 -18.45 5.07 6.45
CA ALA A 119 -18.02 5.28 7.82
C ALA A 119 -16.49 5.29 7.91
N ASP A 120 -15.93 6.20 8.71
CA ASP A 120 -14.50 6.32 8.99
C ASP A 120 -13.57 6.67 7.82
N ALA A 121 -13.96 7.64 7.02
CA ALA A 121 -13.13 8.16 5.96
C ALA A 121 -12.09 9.18 6.47
N SER A 122 -11.19 8.77 7.35
CA SER A 122 -10.04 9.61 7.74
C SER A 122 -8.77 8.80 7.87
N LEU A 123 -7.66 9.37 7.38
CA LEU A 123 -6.32 8.84 7.66
C LEU A 123 -5.98 9.15 9.12
N GLY A 124 -6.05 8.14 9.96
CA GLY A 124 -5.81 8.22 11.40
C GLY A 124 -4.42 7.70 11.81
N ARG A 125 -4.29 7.38 13.10
CA ARG A 125 -3.08 6.75 13.67
C ARG A 125 -3.09 5.22 13.48
N TRP A 126 -3.46 4.75 12.30
CA TRP A 126 -3.50 3.32 11.99
C TRP A 126 -2.19 2.86 11.39
N VAL A 127 -1.94 1.58 11.45
CA VAL A 127 -0.85 0.94 10.72
C VAL A 127 -1.31 0.71 9.30
N TYR A 128 -0.57 1.24 8.33
CA TYR A 128 -0.80 1.03 6.91
C TYR A 128 0.23 0.09 6.34
N TRP A 129 -0.18 -0.72 5.38
CA TRP A 129 0.71 -1.64 4.68
C TRP A 129 1.44 -0.90 3.56
N SER A 130 2.73 -1.19 3.42
CA SER A 130 3.54 -0.82 2.26
C SER A 130 4.11 -2.06 1.60
N SER A 131 4.43 -1.95 0.35
CA SER A 131 5.23 -2.94 -0.38
C SER A 131 6.69 -2.93 0.05
#